data_7efd18509aab024c954b95da8376c6b9
#
_entry.id   7efd18509aab024c954b95da8376c6b9
#
_cell.length_a   1.000
_cell.length_b   1.000
_cell.length_c   1.000
_cell.angle_alpha   90.00
_cell.angle_beta   90.00
_cell.angle_gamma   90.00
#
_symmetry.space_group_name_H-M   'P 1'
#
loop_
_entity.id
_entity.type
_entity.pdbx_description
1 polymer ?
#
loop_
_entity_poly.entity_id
_entity_poly.type
_entity_poly.pdbx_seq_one_letter_code
_entity_poly.pdbx_strand_id
1 'polypeptide(L)'
;GSCRPSWHVHYRDWDKLKTAIFEMDNKHRHTFVDLGANFGLISVVAKQFFKRVIAVEPHPVTAECLRCNMEEETNGMGSGTYQVIEAAAGQKKDVIELYTPADPKTSGYTSTRAYEGWTSQSVKQIALDTLGLTRCDFMKLDVQGAEHDALLGAEQTVRLHRPIIYCETKEGTECVDLLKSWGYKVMYDYQKGHVLLHHKKRWLASLR
;
A
#
# COMPACT_ATOMS: atom_id res chain seq x y z
N GLY A 1 -4.94 -23.74 -11.21
CA GLY A 1 -5.79 -23.51 -10.05
C GLY A 1 -6.10 -22.03 -9.98
N SER A 2 -7.35 -21.62 -9.73
CA SER A 2 -7.74 -20.22 -9.69
C SER A 2 -6.98 -19.50 -8.56
N CYS A 3 -6.34 -18.40 -8.86
CA CYS A 3 -5.72 -17.49 -7.88
C CYS A 3 -6.74 -16.71 -7.04
N ARG A 4 -8.00 -17.15 -7.02
CA ARG A 4 -9.04 -16.45 -6.24
C ARG A 4 -8.86 -16.73 -4.76
N PRO A 5 -8.44 -15.74 -3.95
CA PRO A 5 -8.58 -15.85 -2.52
C PRO A 5 -10.07 -15.97 -2.20
N SER A 6 -10.40 -16.77 -1.19
CA SER A 6 -11.77 -16.76 -0.66
C SER A 6 -12.02 -15.34 -0.12
N TRP A 7 -12.89 -14.58 -0.79
CA TRP A 7 -13.25 -13.19 -0.47
C TRP A 7 -13.85 -12.98 0.93
N HIS A 8 -13.83 -14.02 1.77
CA HIS A 8 -14.33 -14.02 3.15
C HIS A 8 -13.29 -13.63 4.18
N VAL A 9 -12.11 -13.16 3.78
CA VAL A 9 -11.17 -12.56 4.72
C VAL A 9 -11.81 -11.27 5.24
N HIS A 10 -12.19 -11.29 6.49
CA HIS A 10 -12.76 -10.17 7.21
C HIS A 10 -11.74 -9.02 7.32
N TYR A 11 -11.63 -8.22 6.29
CA TYR A 11 -11.01 -6.92 6.38
C TYR A 11 -11.95 -6.00 7.17
N ARG A 12 -11.92 -6.08 8.49
CA ARG A 12 -12.68 -5.15 9.36
C ARG A 12 -12.30 -3.69 9.15
N ASP A 13 -11.11 -3.44 8.60
CA ASP A 13 -10.61 -2.08 8.34
C ASP A 13 -10.88 -1.63 6.89
N TRP A 14 -11.39 -2.53 6.05
CA TRP A 14 -11.76 -2.25 4.68
C TRP A 14 -12.82 -1.16 4.54
N ASP A 15 -13.85 -1.18 5.38
CA ASP A 15 -14.92 -0.18 5.35
C ASP A 15 -14.40 1.22 5.66
N LYS A 16 -13.36 1.32 6.48
CA LYS A 16 -12.73 2.58 6.84
C LYS A 16 -11.88 3.15 5.70
N LEU A 17 -11.11 2.28 5.02
CA LEU A 17 -10.36 2.67 3.83
C LEU A 17 -11.30 3.11 2.70
N LYS A 18 -12.39 2.35 2.47
CA LYS A 18 -13.43 2.75 1.53
C LYS A 18 -14.02 4.11 1.89
N THR A 19 -14.40 4.32 3.14
CA THR A 19 -14.94 5.61 3.61
C THR A 19 -13.97 6.73 3.30
N ALA A 20 -12.68 6.57 3.62
CA ALA A 20 -11.67 7.57 3.33
C ALA A 20 -11.55 7.86 1.81
N ILE A 21 -11.64 6.82 0.95
CA ILE A 21 -11.65 7.00 -0.51
C ILE A 21 -12.93 7.70 -0.97
N PHE A 22 -14.09 7.33 -0.43
CA PHE A 22 -15.38 7.94 -0.80
C PHE A 22 -15.50 9.41 -0.39
N GLU A 23 -14.90 9.80 0.72
CA GLU A 23 -14.87 11.19 1.19
C GLU A 23 -13.89 12.07 0.39
N MET A 24 -13.03 11.48 -0.42
CA MET A 24 -12.14 12.26 -1.30
C MET A 24 -12.92 12.89 -2.45
N ASP A 25 -12.63 14.14 -2.75
CA ASP A 25 -13.09 14.80 -3.97
C ASP A 25 -12.55 14.07 -5.22
N ASN A 26 -13.39 13.88 -6.24
CA ASN A 26 -13.05 13.18 -7.49
C ASN A 26 -11.78 13.74 -8.17
N LYS A 27 -11.53 15.05 -8.07
CA LYS A 27 -10.30 15.69 -8.60
C LYS A 27 -9.02 15.18 -7.93
N HIS A 28 -9.14 14.55 -6.75
CA HIS A 28 -8.06 13.97 -5.98
C HIS A 28 -8.02 12.43 -6.05
N ARG A 29 -8.68 11.82 -7.03
CA ARG A 29 -8.67 10.37 -7.27
C ARG A 29 -7.92 10.04 -8.56
N HIS A 30 -6.69 10.55 -8.71
CA HIS A 30 -5.90 10.26 -9.90
C HIS A 30 -4.99 9.05 -9.70
N THR A 31 -4.12 9.06 -8.70
CA THR A 31 -3.14 7.97 -8.49
C THR A 31 -3.23 7.41 -7.07
N PHE A 32 -3.46 6.12 -6.99
CA PHE A 32 -3.39 5.30 -5.79
C PHE A 32 -2.10 4.49 -5.82
N VAL A 33 -1.36 4.47 -4.70
CA VAL A 33 -0.17 3.64 -4.50
C VAL A 33 -0.45 2.64 -3.39
N ASP A 34 -0.26 1.35 -3.66
CA ASP A 34 -0.46 0.24 -2.73
C ASP A 34 0.89 -0.44 -2.48
N LEU A 35 1.53 -0.13 -1.36
CA LEU A 35 2.76 -0.76 -0.92
C LEU A 35 2.42 -1.95 -0.02
N GLY A 36 2.84 -3.15 -0.42
CA GLY A 36 2.39 -4.41 0.15
C GLY A 36 0.99 -4.79 -0.34
N ALA A 37 0.81 -4.84 -1.66
CA ALA A 37 -0.50 -5.04 -2.27
C ALA A 37 -1.07 -6.44 -2.06
N ASN A 38 -0.23 -7.40 -1.71
CA ASN A 38 -0.61 -8.81 -1.52
C ASN A 38 -1.36 -9.32 -2.77
N PHE A 39 -2.43 -10.08 -2.63
CA PHE A 39 -3.26 -10.55 -3.75
C PHE A 39 -4.06 -9.45 -4.48
N GLY A 40 -3.94 -8.18 -4.07
CA GLY A 40 -4.52 -7.03 -4.76
C GLY A 40 -5.96 -6.69 -4.36
N LEU A 41 -6.46 -7.20 -3.25
CA LEU A 41 -7.83 -6.92 -2.81
C LEU A 41 -8.13 -5.41 -2.74
N ILE A 42 -7.20 -4.63 -2.21
CA ILE A 42 -7.32 -3.17 -2.11
C ILE A 42 -7.07 -2.51 -3.46
N SER A 43 -6.05 -2.96 -4.19
CA SER A 43 -5.69 -2.43 -5.51
C SER A 43 -6.83 -2.57 -6.52
N VAL A 44 -7.51 -3.72 -6.55
CA VAL A 44 -8.67 -3.99 -7.42
C VAL A 44 -9.80 -3.01 -7.17
N VAL A 45 -10.13 -2.76 -5.90
CA VAL A 45 -11.17 -1.78 -5.58
C VAL A 45 -10.70 -0.36 -5.83
N ALA A 46 -9.44 -0.01 -5.50
CA ALA A 46 -8.90 1.31 -5.82
C ALA A 46 -8.98 1.62 -7.32
N LYS A 47 -8.80 0.63 -8.20
CA LYS A 47 -8.92 0.76 -9.65
C LYS A 47 -10.32 1.25 -10.10
N GLN A 48 -11.37 1.02 -9.31
CA GLN A 48 -12.71 1.52 -9.61
C GLN A 48 -12.86 3.03 -9.37
N PHE A 49 -12.01 3.60 -8.52
CA PHE A 49 -12.11 5.00 -8.09
C PHE A 49 -10.97 5.89 -8.58
N PHE A 50 -9.80 5.32 -8.84
CA PHE A 50 -8.61 6.05 -9.28
C PHE A 50 -8.33 5.82 -10.75
N LYS A 51 -7.79 6.84 -11.42
CA LYS A 51 -7.37 6.73 -12.84
C LYS A 51 -6.14 5.84 -13.01
N ARG A 52 -5.30 5.73 -11.99
CA ARG A 52 -4.09 4.91 -11.99
C ARG A 52 -3.88 4.25 -10.64
N VAL A 53 -3.55 2.96 -10.64
CA VAL A 53 -3.13 2.20 -9.46
C VAL A 53 -1.71 1.69 -9.69
N ILE A 54 -0.85 1.88 -8.70
CA ILE A 54 0.50 1.30 -8.66
C ILE A 54 0.54 0.38 -7.45
N ALA A 55 0.68 -0.91 -7.71
CA ALA A 55 0.69 -1.96 -6.70
C ALA A 55 2.09 -2.59 -6.61
N VAL A 56 2.66 -2.60 -5.44
CA VAL A 56 4.00 -3.13 -5.15
C VAL A 56 3.86 -4.33 -4.23
N GLU A 57 4.33 -5.49 -4.68
CA GLU A 57 4.25 -6.76 -3.95
C GLU A 57 5.54 -7.57 -4.17
N PRO A 58 6.28 -7.95 -3.11
CA PRO A 58 7.57 -8.61 -3.26
C PRO A 58 7.49 -10.09 -3.61
N HIS A 59 6.46 -10.82 -3.14
CA HIS A 59 6.43 -12.27 -3.31
C HIS A 59 5.99 -12.64 -4.73
N PRO A 60 6.81 -13.37 -5.53
CA PRO A 60 6.52 -13.59 -6.95
C PRO A 60 5.17 -14.25 -7.24
N VAL A 61 4.81 -15.29 -6.47
CA VAL A 61 3.52 -15.99 -6.66
C VAL A 61 2.34 -15.07 -6.31
N THR A 62 2.47 -14.28 -5.25
CA THR A 62 1.44 -13.32 -4.82
C THR A 62 1.32 -12.19 -5.84
N ALA A 63 2.43 -11.68 -6.37
CA ALA A 63 2.45 -10.66 -7.40
C ALA A 63 1.81 -11.16 -8.71
N GLU A 64 1.98 -12.43 -9.07
CA GLU A 64 1.30 -13.02 -10.23
C GLU A 64 -0.21 -13.12 -10.00
N CYS A 65 -0.65 -13.58 -8.83
CA CYS A 65 -2.07 -13.56 -8.47
C CYS A 65 -2.64 -12.13 -8.47
N LEU A 66 -1.89 -11.15 -7.99
CA LEU A 66 -2.26 -9.73 -8.06
C LEU A 66 -2.48 -9.27 -9.50
N ARG A 67 -1.58 -9.63 -10.44
CA ARG A 67 -1.74 -9.30 -11.87
C ARG A 67 -3.04 -9.89 -12.42
N CYS A 68 -3.27 -11.18 -12.20
CA CYS A 68 -4.52 -11.84 -12.63
C CYS A 68 -5.76 -11.15 -12.07
N ASN A 69 -5.76 -10.82 -10.77
CA ASN A 69 -6.91 -10.16 -10.14
C ASN A 69 -7.14 -8.74 -10.69
N MET A 70 -6.07 -8.02 -11.00
CA MET A 70 -6.16 -6.68 -11.60
C MET A 70 -6.66 -6.73 -13.06
N GLU A 71 -6.42 -7.82 -13.78
CA GLU A 71 -6.90 -8.03 -15.15
C GLU A 71 -8.38 -8.43 -15.17
N GLU A 72 -8.79 -9.42 -14.34
CA GLU A 72 -10.13 -9.98 -14.35
C GLU A 72 -11.24 -8.97 -13.99
N GLU A 73 -10.97 -8.02 -13.08
CA GLU A 73 -11.94 -7.02 -12.62
C GLU A 73 -12.18 -5.87 -13.63
N THR A 74 -11.91 -6.10 -14.91
CA THR A 74 -12.21 -5.11 -15.97
C THR A 74 -13.64 -5.19 -16.51
N ASN A 75 -14.51 -6.08 -15.99
CA ASN A 75 -15.87 -6.28 -16.44
C ASN A 75 -16.80 -5.07 -16.15
N GLY A 76 -16.42 -3.89 -16.63
CA GLY A 76 -17.33 -2.76 -16.80
C GLY A 76 -17.41 -1.74 -15.67
N MET A 77 -16.72 -1.91 -14.56
CA MET A 77 -16.65 -0.92 -13.49
C MET A 77 -15.21 -0.47 -13.26
N GLY A 78 -14.88 0.71 -13.80
CA GLY A 78 -13.60 1.37 -13.58
C GLY A 78 -12.61 1.22 -14.74
N SER A 79 -12.28 2.33 -15.39
CA SER A 79 -11.33 2.40 -16.51
C SER A 79 -9.90 2.75 -16.07
N GLY A 80 -9.58 2.61 -14.78
CA GLY A 80 -8.27 2.95 -14.25
C GLY A 80 -7.16 2.06 -14.82
N THR A 81 -6.04 2.67 -15.21
CA THR A 81 -4.83 1.92 -15.54
C THR A 81 -4.18 1.37 -14.28
N TYR A 82 -3.40 0.29 -14.42
CA TYR A 82 -2.66 -0.25 -13.29
C TYR A 82 -1.25 -0.66 -13.69
N GLN A 83 -0.39 -0.74 -12.70
CA GLN A 83 0.97 -1.25 -12.82
C GLN A 83 1.27 -2.11 -11.59
N VAL A 84 1.66 -3.36 -11.80
CA VAL A 84 2.15 -4.24 -10.74
C VAL A 84 3.67 -4.27 -10.79
N ILE A 85 4.29 -4.00 -9.65
CA ILE A 85 5.74 -4.02 -9.48
C ILE A 85 6.08 -5.13 -8.51
N GLU A 86 6.80 -6.14 -9.01
CA GLU A 86 7.30 -7.26 -8.20
C GLU A 86 8.58 -6.84 -7.49
N ALA A 87 8.42 -6.25 -6.32
CA ALA A 87 9.51 -5.79 -5.47
C ALA A 87 9.01 -5.52 -4.03
N ALA A 88 9.91 -5.53 -3.07
CA ALA A 88 9.67 -4.97 -1.75
C ALA A 88 9.78 -3.43 -1.81
N ALA A 89 8.93 -2.73 -1.06
CA ALA A 89 9.11 -1.31 -0.84
C ALA A 89 10.10 -1.08 0.31
N GLY A 90 11.08 -0.21 0.12
CA GLY A 90 12.07 0.11 1.12
C GLY A 90 12.81 1.41 0.82
N GLN A 91 13.84 1.71 1.57
CA GLN A 91 14.55 2.99 1.50
C GLN A 91 15.33 3.19 0.20
N LYS A 92 15.86 2.13 -0.39
CA LYS A 92 16.74 2.19 -1.57
C LYS A 92 16.51 1.01 -2.50
N LYS A 93 17.05 1.09 -3.72
CA LYS A 93 17.13 -0.05 -4.60
C LYS A 93 18.16 -1.06 -4.07
N ASP A 94 17.73 -2.31 -3.84
CA ASP A 94 18.54 -3.37 -3.27
C ASP A 94 18.01 -4.75 -3.69
N VAL A 95 18.66 -5.81 -3.22
CA VAL A 95 18.15 -7.18 -3.18
C VAL A 95 18.15 -7.60 -1.73
N ILE A 96 17.01 -8.05 -1.24
CA ILE A 96 16.81 -8.41 0.16
C ILE A 96 16.26 -9.83 0.28
N GLU A 97 16.41 -10.43 1.45
CA GLU A 97 15.77 -11.71 1.78
C GLU A 97 14.35 -11.46 2.27
N LEU A 98 13.39 -12.08 1.60
CA LEU A 98 11.99 -12.13 1.99
C LEU A 98 11.71 -13.49 2.62
N TYR A 99 11.19 -13.48 3.83
CA TYR A 99 10.85 -14.69 4.59
C TYR A 99 9.36 -14.96 4.50
N THR A 100 9.01 -16.22 4.30
CA THR A 100 7.61 -16.70 4.23
C THR A 100 7.42 -17.91 5.12
N PRO A 101 6.26 -18.06 5.80
CA PRO A 101 5.96 -19.27 6.55
C PRO A 101 6.00 -20.51 5.66
N ALA A 102 6.46 -21.64 6.20
CA ALA A 102 6.45 -22.90 5.47
C ALA A 102 5.03 -23.45 5.22
N ASP A 103 4.02 -23.04 6.02
CA ASP A 103 2.63 -23.45 5.82
C ASP A 103 1.99 -22.63 4.69
N PRO A 104 1.55 -23.27 3.59
CA PRO A 104 0.90 -22.59 2.47
C PRO A 104 -0.37 -21.82 2.84
N LYS A 105 -1.05 -22.17 3.95
CA LYS A 105 -2.24 -21.46 4.42
C LYS A 105 -1.93 -20.07 4.98
N THR A 106 -0.68 -19.84 5.35
CA THR A 106 -0.18 -18.55 5.87
C THR A 106 0.73 -17.84 4.89
N SER A 107 0.82 -18.30 3.64
CA SER A 107 1.70 -17.77 2.59
C SER A 107 1.45 -16.29 2.22
N GLY A 108 0.33 -15.72 2.66
CA GLY A 108 0.05 -14.28 2.54
C GLY A 108 0.84 -13.40 3.54
N TYR A 109 1.48 -14.02 4.53
CA TYR A 109 2.34 -13.31 5.48
C TYR A 109 3.79 -13.40 4.98
N THR A 110 4.39 -12.26 4.73
CA THR A 110 5.81 -12.16 4.38
C THR A 110 6.50 -11.19 5.33
N SER A 111 7.79 -11.33 5.53
CA SER A 111 8.56 -10.45 6.40
C SER A 111 9.97 -10.26 5.85
N THR A 112 10.57 -9.12 6.12
CA THR A 112 12.00 -8.89 5.91
C THR A 112 12.85 -9.38 7.09
N ARG A 113 12.21 -9.87 8.15
CA ARG A 113 12.88 -10.46 9.33
C ARG A 113 12.80 -11.98 9.28
N ALA A 114 13.90 -12.64 9.64
CA ALA A 114 13.94 -14.08 9.76
C ALA A 114 13.11 -14.57 10.96
N TYR A 115 12.35 -15.64 10.75
CA TYR A 115 11.64 -16.36 11.80
C TYR A 115 11.99 -17.85 11.72
N GLU A 116 11.99 -18.52 12.85
CA GLU A 116 12.25 -19.97 12.91
C GLU A 116 11.18 -20.73 12.12
N GLY A 117 11.61 -21.66 11.27
CA GLY A 117 10.71 -22.45 10.42
C GLY A 117 10.19 -21.73 9.17
N TRP A 118 10.65 -20.50 8.91
CA TRP A 118 10.31 -19.79 7.66
C TRP A 118 11.37 -20.08 6.59
N THR A 119 10.93 -20.06 5.34
CA THR A 119 11.81 -20.13 4.17
C THR A 119 12.14 -18.73 3.67
N SER A 120 13.33 -18.52 3.10
CA SER A 120 13.70 -17.23 2.50
C SER A 120 13.89 -17.34 1.00
N GLN A 121 13.66 -16.22 0.34
CA GLN A 121 14.00 -16.00 -1.07
C GLN A 121 14.49 -14.58 -1.29
N SER A 122 15.46 -14.43 -2.19
CA SER A 122 15.95 -13.10 -2.58
C SER A 122 14.94 -12.41 -3.49
N VAL A 123 14.55 -11.18 -3.13
CA VAL A 123 13.63 -10.33 -3.90
C VAL A 123 14.24 -8.96 -4.15
N LYS A 124 13.80 -8.29 -5.22
CA LYS A 124 14.16 -6.89 -5.48
C LYS A 124 13.53 -5.99 -4.45
N GLN A 125 14.24 -4.94 -4.05
CA GLN A 125 13.71 -3.82 -3.27
C GLN A 125 13.79 -2.55 -4.11
N ILE A 126 12.79 -1.69 -3.97
CA ILE A 126 12.75 -0.38 -4.62
C ILE A 126 12.45 0.72 -3.60
N ALA A 127 12.98 1.91 -3.84
CA ALA A 127 12.46 3.14 -3.25
C ALA A 127 11.37 3.69 -4.18
N LEU A 128 10.20 4.03 -3.64
CA LEU A 128 9.08 4.55 -4.44
C LEU A 128 9.47 5.80 -5.23
N ASP A 129 10.33 6.65 -4.68
CA ASP A 129 10.80 7.87 -5.33
C ASP A 129 11.53 7.61 -6.65
N THR A 130 12.12 6.41 -6.84
CA THR A 130 12.77 6.03 -8.10
C THR A 130 11.80 5.86 -9.26
N LEU A 131 10.50 5.75 -8.99
CA LEU A 131 9.46 5.67 -10.03
C LEU A 131 9.14 7.03 -10.65
N GLY A 132 9.59 8.15 -10.08
CA GLY A 132 9.38 9.48 -10.61
C GLY A 132 7.89 9.82 -10.79
N LEU A 133 7.06 9.51 -9.81
CA LEU A 133 5.61 9.71 -9.92
C LEU A 133 5.27 11.17 -10.10
N THR A 134 4.51 11.49 -11.14
CA THR A 134 4.02 12.84 -11.39
C THR A 134 2.84 13.22 -10.50
N ARG A 135 2.20 12.23 -9.87
CA ARG A 135 1.08 12.41 -8.95
C ARG A 135 0.92 11.21 -8.02
N CYS A 136 0.58 11.48 -6.77
CA CYS A 136 0.17 10.51 -5.77
C CYS A 136 -0.90 11.14 -4.89
N ASP A 137 -2.12 10.59 -4.90
CA ASP A 137 -3.26 11.15 -4.17
C ASP A 137 -3.60 10.36 -2.91
N PHE A 138 -3.39 9.05 -2.97
CA PHE A 138 -3.57 8.14 -1.85
C PHE A 138 -2.43 7.12 -1.84
N MET A 139 -1.97 6.76 -0.64
CA MET A 139 -0.96 5.72 -0.43
C MET A 139 -1.43 4.79 0.69
N LYS A 140 -1.52 3.49 0.39
CA LYS A 140 -1.59 2.46 1.42
C LYS A 140 -0.18 1.95 1.67
N LEU A 141 0.14 1.75 2.94
CA LEU A 141 1.42 1.27 3.43
C LEU A 141 1.18 0.14 4.44
N ASP A 142 1.44 -1.09 4.02
CA ASP A 142 1.24 -2.31 4.79
C ASP A 142 2.27 -3.33 4.28
N VAL A 143 3.48 -3.21 4.78
CA VAL A 143 4.67 -3.95 4.32
C VAL A 143 5.29 -4.82 5.43
N GLN A 144 4.46 -5.15 6.40
CA GLN A 144 4.75 -6.14 7.44
C GLN A 144 6.04 -5.86 8.23
N GLY A 145 6.15 -4.64 8.74
CA GLY A 145 7.23 -4.19 9.63
C GLY A 145 8.36 -3.42 8.94
N ALA A 146 8.25 -3.16 7.62
CA ALA A 146 9.19 -2.32 6.87
C ALA A 146 8.62 -0.92 6.53
N GLU A 147 7.54 -0.49 7.22
CA GLU A 147 6.81 0.75 6.93
C GLU A 147 7.71 1.98 7.02
N HIS A 148 8.59 2.05 8.01
CA HIS A 148 9.52 3.15 8.20
C HIS A 148 10.49 3.27 7.01
N ASP A 149 11.11 2.17 6.59
CA ASP A 149 12.03 2.16 5.46
C ASP A 149 11.33 2.46 4.14
N ALA A 150 10.12 1.95 3.95
CA ALA A 150 9.30 2.26 2.78
C ALA A 150 8.91 3.74 2.73
N LEU A 151 8.62 4.38 3.87
CA LEU A 151 8.38 5.83 3.95
C LEU A 151 9.63 6.63 3.60
N LEU A 152 10.81 6.24 4.10
CA LEU A 152 12.07 6.90 3.74
C LEU A 152 12.33 6.82 2.23
N GLY A 153 12.01 5.68 1.59
CA GLY A 153 12.11 5.53 0.13
C GLY A 153 11.00 6.23 -0.67
N ALA A 154 10.01 6.79 0.01
CA ALA A 154 8.89 7.53 -0.57
C ALA A 154 8.90 9.02 -0.17
N GLU A 155 9.95 9.52 0.49
CA GLU A 155 9.97 10.85 1.09
C GLU A 155 9.67 11.96 0.09
N GLN A 156 10.32 11.95 -1.08
CA GLN A 156 10.12 12.99 -2.11
C GLN A 156 8.68 12.95 -2.64
N THR A 157 8.18 11.76 -2.94
CA THR A 157 6.79 11.54 -3.40
C THR A 157 5.79 12.06 -2.36
N VAL A 158 5.97 11.70 -1.09
CA VAL A 158 5.07 12.08 0.00
C VAL A 158 5.11 13.59 0.25
N ARG A 159 6.29 14.19 0.31
CA ARG A 159 6.43 15.65 0.53
C ARG A 159 5.91 16.47 -0.64
N LEU A 160 6.12 16.02 -1.88
CA LEU A 160 5.69 16.72 -3.10
C LEU A 160 4.18 16.65 -3.28
N HIS A 161 3.63 15.43 -3.24
CA HIS A 161 2.23 15.20 -3.62
C HIS A 161 1.27 15.23 -2.42
N ARG A 162 1.76 15.03 -1.20
CA ARG A 162 0.98 15.04 0.04
C ARG A 162 -0.24 14.14 -0.01
N PRO A 163 -0.09 12.86 -0.37
CA PRO A 163 -1.21 11.92 -0.44
C PRO A 163 -1.92 11.80 0.92
N ILE A 164 -3.16 11.31 0.92
CA ILE A 164 -3.71 10.69 2.12
C ILE A 164 -2.95 9.37 2.32
N ILE A 165 -2.55 9.07 3.55
CA ILE A 165 -1.78 7.87 3.88
C ILE A 165 -2.58 7.00 4.83
N TYR A 166 -2.82 5.75 4.42
CA TYR A 166 -3.32 4.68 5.27
C TYR A 166 -2.16 3.74 5.56
N CYS A 167 -1.76 3.64 6.83
CA CYS A 167 -0.56 2.91 7.23
C CYS A 167 -0.90 1.85 8.29
N GLU A 168 -0.38 0.63 8.11
CA GLU A 168 -0.39 -0.40 9.16
C GLU A 168 0.65 -0.05 10.21
N THR A 169 0.23 0.73 11.19
CA THR A 169 1.06 1.18 12.31
C THR A 169 0.16 1.74 13.42
N LYS A 170 0.75 2.14 14.53
CA LYS A 170 0.04 2.77 15.65
C LYS A 170 0.54 4.19 15.88
N GLU A 171 -0.30 5.03 16.48
CA GLU A 171 0.16 6.33 16.96
C GLU A 171 1.28 6.15 18.01
N GLY A 172 2.29 7.02 17.97
CA GLY A 172 3.49 6.93 18.80
C GLY A 172 4.59 6.03 18.25
N THR A 173 4.49 5.57 17.01
CA THR A 173 5.57 4.86 16.31
C THR A 173 6.43 5.80 15.49
N GLU A 174 7.65 5.36 15.16
CA GLU A 174 8.59 6.11 14.31
C GLU A 174 7.98 6.52 12.97
N CYS A 175 7.13 5.68 12.37
CA CYS A 175 6.43 5.98 11.12
C CYS A 175 5.51 7.19 11.27
N VAL A 176 4.72 7.24 12.33
CA VAL A 176 3.80 8.35 12.59
C VAL A 176 4.55 9.62 12.92
N ASP A 177 5.63 9.52 13.71
CA ASP A 177 6.45 10.68 14.06
C ASP A 177 7.19 11.25 12.85
N LEU A 178 7.68 10.38 11.95
CA LEU A 178 8.26 10.78 10.66
C LEU A 178 7.23 11.54 9.82
N LEU A 179 6.03 11.01 9.66
CA LEU A 179 4.95 11.67 8.91
C LEU A 179 4.51 12.99 9.56
N LYS A 180 4.44 13.06 10.90
CA LYS A 180 4.18 14.31 11.63
C LYS A 180 5.27 15.37 11.34
N SER A 181 6.55 14.95 11.26
CA SER A 181 7.66 15.84 10.91
C SER A 181 7.53 16.40 9.48
N TRP A 182 6.87 15.67 8.57
CA TRP A 182 6.55 16.11 7.21
C TRP A 182 5.25 16.91 7.11
N GLY A 183 4.60 17.20 8.24
CA GLY A 183 3.42 18.05 8.30
C GLY A 183 2.08 17.30 8.25
N TYR A 184 2.10 15.99 8.45
CA TYR A 184 0.89 15.18 8.56
C TYR A 184 0.24 15.28 9.93
N LYS A 185 -1.05 14.98 9.98
CA LYS A 185 -1.83 14.77 11.21
C LYS A 185 -2.57 13.45 11.12
N VAL A 186 -2.68 12.76 12.24
CA VAL A 186 -3.56 11.59 12.37
C VAL A 186 -5.00 12.07 12.30
N MET A 187 -5.79 11.48 11.39
CA MET A 187 -7.24 11.68 11.29
C MET A 187 -7.97 10.65 12.15
N TYR A 188 -7.59 9.40 11.98
CA TYR A 188 -8.17 8.27 12.70
C TYR A 188 -7.06 7.31 13.11
N ASP A 189 -7.05 6.94 14.38
CA ASP A 189 -6.31 5.79 14.90
C ASP A 189 -7.31 4.66 15.10
N TYR A 190 -7.19 3.66 14.26
CA TYR A 190 -8.04 2.49 14.29
C TYR A 190 -7.44 1.48 15.24
N GLN A 191 -7.46 1.68 16.53
CA GLN A 191 -7.00 0.86 17.68
C GLN A 191 -6.45 -0.58 17.43
N LYS A 192 -6.43 -1.03 16.16
CA LYS A 192 -6.01 -2.35 15.67
C LYS A 192 -4.74 -2.33 14.84
N GLY A 193 -3.95 -1.27 14.93
CA GLY A 193 -2.68 -1.20 14.24
C GLY A 193 -2.73 -0.53 12.87
N HIS A 194 -3.73 0.30 12.59
CA HIS A 194 -3.79 1.12 11.38
C HIS A 194 -4.10 2.57 11.72
N VAL A 195 -3.46 3.49 11.03
CA VAL A 195 -3.72 4.94 11.12
C VAL A 195 -4.01 5.53 9.75
N LEU A 196 -4.92 6.47 9.71
CA LEU A 196 -5.17 7.31 8.54
C LEU A 196 -4.63 8.71 8.82
N LEU A 197 -3.77 9.19 7.92
CA LEU A 197 -3.11 10.49 8.06
C LEU A 197 -3.38 11.36 6.83
N HIS A 198 -3.50 12.66 7.07
CA HIS A 198 -3.56 13.66 6.01
C HIS A 198 -2.56 14.78 6.22
N HIS A 199 -2.12 15.41 5.14
CA HIS A 199 -1.25 16.58 5.22
C HIS A 199 -2.08 17.86 5.49
N LYS A 200 -1.62 18.67 6.46
CA LYS A 200 -2.33 19.90 6.90
C LYS A 200 -2.74 20.84 5.75
N LYS A 201 -1.89 21.00 4.74
CA LYS A 201 -2.17 21.90 3.61
C LYS A 201 -3.17 21.34 2.60
N ARG A 202 -3.36 20.03 2.54
CA ARG A 202 -4.31 19.40 1.60
C ARG A 202 -5.74 19.55 2.08
N TRP A 203 -5.96 19.40 3.38
CA TRP A 203 -7.28 19.53 3.99
C TRP A 203 -7.86 20.95 3.88
N LEU A 204 -7.01 21.98 4.03
CA LEU A 204 -7.42 23.37 3.89
C LEU A 204 -7.86 23.76 2.46
N ALA A 205 -7.42 23.03 1.44
CA ALA A 205 -7.81 23.27 0.05
C ALA A 205 -9.17 22.66 -0.32
N SER A 206 -9.68 21.71 0.48
CA SER A 206 -10.97 21.03 0.24
C SER A 206 -12.13 21.65 1.04
N LEU A 207 -11.83 22.57 1.97
CA LEU A 207 -12.81 23.30 2.79
C LEU A 207 -13.13 24.73 2.30
N ARG A 208 -12.67 25.09 1.07
CA ARG A 208 -12.99 26.37 0.43
C ARG A 208 -13.96 26.21 -0.72
#